data_770e8f04eb6f2b10b7f1d0994b716c62
#
_entry.id   770e8f04eb6f2b10b7f1d0994b716c62
#
_cell.length_a   1.000
_cell.length_b   1.000
_cell.length_c   1.000
_cell.angle_alpha   90.00
_cell.angle_beta   90.00
_cell.angle_gamma   90.00
#
_symmetry.space_group_name_H-M   'P 1'
#
loop_
_entity.id
_entity.type
_entity.pdbx_description
1 polymer ?
#
loop_
_entity_poly.entity_id
_entity_poly.type
_entity_poly.pdbx_seq_one_letter_code
_entity_poly.pdbx_strand_id
1 'polypeptide(L)' 'MRTEDDVRKKLQDEIDTYLTCPKFSVEEHAHNITMLAWVLDVTDMELSDLIKESENAFMG' A
#
# COMPACT_ATOMS: atom_id res chain seq x y z
N MET A 1 7.23 -17.99 9.92
CA MET A 1 7.39 -16.55 10.20
C MET A 1 7.53 -15.78 8.89
N ARG A 2 6.83 -14.66 8.73
CA ARG A 2 6.90 -13.90 7.48
C ARG A 2 8.16 -13.05 7.44
N THR A 3 8.77 -12.97 6.29
CA THR A 3 9.96 -12.13 6.09
C THR A 3 9.54 -10.70 5.77
N GLU A 4 10.51 -9.78 5.86
CA GLU A 4 10.27 -8.39 5.48
C GLU A 4 9.78 -8.30 4.02
N ASP A 5 10.35 -9.11 3.13
CA ASP A 5 9.95 -9.14 1.72
C ASP A 5 8.50 -9.54 1.56
N ASP A 6 8.03 -10.51 2.34
CA ASP A 6 6.63 -10.94 2.30
C ASP A 6 5.69 -9.81 2.72
N VAL A 7 6.07 -9.08 3.77
CA VAL A 7 5.25 -7.96 4.25
C VAL A 7 5.26 -6.81 3.24
N ARG A 8 6.40 -6.56 2.59
CA ARG A 8 6.48 -5.53 1.53
C ARG A 8 5.61 -5.88 0.33
N LYS A 9 5.56 -7.15 -0.05
CA LYS A 9 4.68 -7.62 -1.11
C LYS A 9 3.22 -7.40 -0.74
N LYS A 10 2.88 -7.70 0.51
CA LYS A 10 1.52 -7.48 1.00
C LYS A 10 1.15 -5.99 0.97
N LEU A 11 2.07 -5.14 1.35
CA LEU A 11 1.86 -3.69 1.30
C LEU A 11 1.60 -3.24 -0.14
N GLN A 12 2.39 -3.73 -1.10
CA GLN A 12 2.21 -3.39 -2.51
C GLN A 12 0.85 -3.88 -3.02
N ASP A 13 0.45 -5.10 -2.64
CA ASP A 13 -0.85 -5.64 -3.01
C ASP A 13 -1.99 -4.77 -2.46
N GLU A 14 -1.88 -4.32 -1.23
CA GLU A 14 -2.90 -3.46 -0.62
C GLU A 14 -2.97 -2.10 -1.33
N ILE A 15 -1.82 -1.54 -1.71
CA ILE A 15 -1.79 -0.28 -2.46
C ILE A 15 -2.48 -0.46 -3.81
N ASP A 16 -2.18 -1.52 -4.53
CA ASP A 16 -2.79 -1.80 -5.83
C ASP A 16 -4.31 -1.96 -5.68
N THR A 17 -4.74 -2.69 -4.67
CA THR A 17 -6.17 -2.88 -4.38
C THR A 17 -6.82 -1.55 -4.02
N TYR A 18 -6.15 -0.73 -3.21
CA TYR A 18 -6.65 0.58 -2.81
C TYR A 18 -6.93 1.47 -4.03
N LEU A 19 -6.04 1.45 -5.02
CA LEU A 19 -6.18 2.28 -6.22
C LEU A 19 -7.30 1.81 -7.15
N THR A 20 -7.69 0.55 -7.05
CA THR A 20 -8.70 -0.04 -7.94
C THR A 20 -10.00 -0.41 -7.24
N CYS A 21 -10.09 -0.26 -5.92
CA CYS A 21 -11.27 -0.68 -5.17
C CYS A 21 -12.42 0.32 -5.30
N PRO A 22 -13.66 -0.14 -5.07
CA PRO A 22 -14.82 0.76 -5.00
C PRO A 22 -14.68 1.75 -3.84
N LYS A 23 -15.34 2.90 -3.95
CA LYS A 23 -15.26 3.95 -2.94
C LYS A 23 -15.60 3.49 -1.52
N PHE A 24 -16.54 2.58 -1.38
CA PHE A 24 -16.96 2.12 -0.06
C PHE A 24 -15.92 1.24 0.64
N SER A 25 -14.91 0.77 -0.08
CA SER A 25 -13.83 -0.05 0.48
C SER A 25 -12.53 0.74 0.71
N VAL A 26 -12.48 2.00 0.28
CA VAL A 26 -11.25 2.81 0.32
C VAL A 26 -10.70 2.95 1.74
N GLU A 27 -11.56 3.25 2.70
CA GLU A 27 -11.13 3.46 4.08
C GLU A 27 -10.50 2.20 4.68
N GLU A 28 -11.08 1.04 4.40
CA GLU A 28 -10.57 -0.23 4.90
C GLU A 28 -9.17 -0.51 4.35
N HIS A 29 -8.98 -0.34 3.04
CA HIS A 29 -7.69 -0.57 2.42
C HIS A 29 -6.66 0.47 2.85
N ALA A 30 -7.05 1.72 3.01
CA ALA A 30 -6.18 2.77 3.53
C ALA A 30 -5.69 2.43 4.95
N HIS A 31 -6.58 1.90 5.80
CA HIS A 31 -6.21 1.46 7.13
C HIS A 31 -5.19 0.32 7.07
N ASN A 32 -5.42 -0.66 6.20
CA ASN A 32 -4.51 -1.79 6.04
C ASN A 32 -3.12 -1.34 5.58
N ILE A 33 -3.07 -0.39 4.65
CA ILE A 33 -1.82 0.20 4.16
C ILE A 33 -1.06 0.87 5.30
N THR A 34 -1.77 1.66 6.11
CA THR A 34 -1.18 2.34 7.26
C THR A 34 -0.59 1.35 8.26
N MET A 35 -1.31 0.28 8.56
CA MET A 35 -0.85 -0.75 9.48
C MET A 35 0.40 -1.46 8.97
N LEU A 36 0.41 -1.82 7.69
CA LEU A 36 1.56 -2.49 7.09
C LEU A 36 2.78 -1.58 7.04
N ALA A 37 2.58 -0.31 6.72
CA ALA A 37 3.65 0.68 6.72
C ALA A 37 4.25 0.83 8.11
N TRP A 38 3.40 0.83 9.14
CA TRP A 38 3.86 0.91 10.53
C TRP A 38 4.72 -0.30 10.89
N VAL A 39 4.30 -1.50 10.51
CA VAL A 39 5.03 -2.75 10.78
C VAL A 39 6.41 -2.73 10.13
N LEU A 40 6.50 -2.18 8.91
CA LEU A 40 7.74 -2.10 8.14
C LEU A 40 8.59 -0.87 8.49
N ASP A 41 8.08 0.00 9.36
CA ASP A 41 8.73 1.27 9.69
C ASP A 41 8.93 2.16 8.46
N VAL A 42 7.96 2.13 7.56
CA VAL A 42 7.96 2.96 6.34
C VAL A 42 7.44 4.35 6.71
N THR A 43 8.18 5.38 6.31
CA THR A 43 7.78 6.77 6.59
C THR A 43 6.63 7.20 5.69
N ASP A 44 5.94 8.27 6.08
CA ASP A 44 4.85 8.83 5.27
C ASP A 44 5.33 9.24 3.88
N MET A 45 6.54 9.76 3.78
CA MET A 45 7.14 10.15 2.50
C MET A 45 7.37 8.93 1.60
N GLU A 46 7.90 7.85 2.17
CA GLU A 46 8.12 6.62 1.41
C GLU A 46 6.80 6.02 0.96
N LEU A 47 5.80 6.04 1.82
CA LEU A 47 4.48 5.53 1.50
C LEU A 47 3.83 6.34 0.36
N SER A 48 3.95 7.67 0.41
CA SER A 48 3.47 8.54 -0.67
C SER A 48 4.14 8.21 -2.00
N ASP A 49 5.45 7.98 -1.97
CA ASP A 49 6.20 7.63 -3.18
C ASP A 49 5.74 6.29 -3.75
N LEU A 50 5.52 5.29 -2.89
CA LEU A 50 5.01 4.00 -3.33
C LEU A 50 3.64 4.11 -3.99
N ILE A 51 2.76 4.91 -3.41
CA ILE A 51 1.43 5.14 -3.96
C ILE A 51 1.52 5.84 -5.31
N LYS A 52 2.38 6.85 -5.43
CA LYS A 52 2.58 7.56 -6.69
C LYS A 52 3.14 6.65 -7.78
N GLU A 53 4.09 5.78 -7.44
CA GLU A 53 4.64 4.83 -8.40
C GLU A 53 3.57 3.87 -8.89
N SER A 54 2.72 3.38 -7.98
CA SER A 54 1.62 2.49 -8.36
C SER A 54 0.60 3.20 -9.25
N GLU A 55 0.27 4.45 -8.95
CA GLU A 55 -0.63 5.25 -9.78
C GLU A 55 -0.06 5.42 -11.18
N ASN A 56 1.23 5.72 -11.29
CA ASN A 56 1.89 5.89 -12.59
C ASN A 56 1.88 4.59 -13.38
N ALA A 57 2.04 3.45 -12.72
CA ALA A 57 1.98 2.16 -13.39
C ALA A 57 0.59 1.88 -13.96
N PHE A 58 -0.47 2.28 -13.28
CA PHE A 58 -1.84 2.12 -13.78
C PHE A 58 -2.16 3.10 -14.90
N MET A 59 -1.65 4.30 -14.82
CA MET A 59 -1.97 5.36 -15.78
C MET A 59 -1.00 5.43 -16.95
N GLY A 60 0.14 4.83 -16.79
CA GLY A 60 1.17 4.79 -17.80
C GLY A 60 0.93 3.70 -18.81
#